data_4aeacc5b6df85a1a736b892ccca15b2b
#
_entry.id   4aeacc5b6df85a1a736b892ccca15b2b
#
_cell.length_a   1.000
_cell.length_b   1.000
_cell.length_c   1.000
_cell.angle_alpha   90.00
_cell.angle_beta   90.00
_cell.angle_gamma   90.00
#
_symmetry.space_group_name_H-M   'P 1'
#
loop_
_entity.id
_entity.type
_entity.pdbx_description
1 polymer ?
#
loop_
_entity_poly.entity_id
_entity_poly.type
_entity_poly.pdbx_seq_one_letter_code
_entity_poly.pdbx_strand_id
1 'polypeptide(L)'
;VYKRQAEEMITLDHHMVLPGFIDGHMHTACNIMRGLAQDTNSWMMFGLQPFDNAVNDEERDAGSRVAILEAVRAGTTTLGDYESKMENVCAFIDKVGARGNIAQTIRAAKRRVYQPGELYEFDDAMGEESLNRNIDLYNKWNNKAGGRIKILFGPQGADFVSPEMLLRIQKAVKERGTKIHMHVQQGDRETYQIVQRYGKRPTAFLDELGYLDESLIAVHLTDCTDEEAALIAKRGASMIVNPGSIGIIDGIVCPSVVFQQAGGVVALGSDQAPGNNCHNIINEMKNVCLFNKIKYQNPEVMPAWKALRMATIEGAQAIGLGDTVGSLEPGKRADYIAIDLSCPSMLPVYTYPMRNMVPNLVYSARGSEVSLVAVDGKVIMRDGAFTYVDEKEYLNEISKYPDDIGRRAADEFFSIDGTNAHFMREDKL
;
A
#
# COMPACT_ATOMS: atom_id res chain seq x y z
N VAL A 1 43.07 13.87 2.76
CA VAL A 1 41.79 13.32 2.27
C VAL A 1 41.95 11.80 2.27
N TYR A 2 41.39 11.11 3.26
CA TYR A 2 41.31 9.65 3.26
C TYR A 2 40.35 9.23 2.14
N LYS A 3 40.85 8.68 1.04
CA LYS A 3 40.05 7.95 0.07
C LYS A 3 39.49 6.73 0.81
N ARG A 4 38.21 6.72 1.14
CA ARG A 4 37.54 5.49 1.59
C ARG A 4 37.62 4.50 0.45
N GLN A 5 38.26 3.35 0.66
CA GLN A 5 38.26 2.26 -0.30
C GLN A 5 36.87 1.59 -0.20
N ALA A 6 36.24 1.34 -1.36
CA ALA A 6 35.02 0.55 -1.49
C ALA A 6 35.40 -0.87 -1.93
N GLU A 7 34.66 -1.88 -1.46
CA GLU A 7 34.81 -3.26 -1.94
C GLU A 7 34.32 -3.40 -3.38
N GLU A 8 33.30 -2.62 -3.74
CA GLU A 8 32.72 -2.55 -5.08
C GLU A 8 32.48 -1.08 -5.47
N MET A 9 32.72 -0.76 -6.74
CA MET A 9 32.40 0.53 -7.33
C MET A 9 31.42 0.34 -8.47
N ILE A 10 30.22 0.95 -8.36
CA ILE A 10 29.20 0.93 -9.39
C ILE A 10 29.23 2.27 -10.11
N THR A 11 29.48 2.26 -11.41
CA THR A 11 29.39 3.44 -12.27
C THR A 11 27.98 3.56 -12.84
N LEU A 12 27.37 4.73 -12.66
CA LEU A 12 26.00 5.03 -13.06
C LEU A 12 25.98 6.28 -13.95
N ASP A 13 26.62 6.17 -15.14
CA ASP A 13 26.59 7.25 -16.13
C ASP A 13 25.16 7.45 -16.65
N HIS A 14 24.75 8.72 -16.81
CA HIS A 14 23.40 9.09 -17.25
C HIS A 14 22.25 8.56 -16.37
N HIS A 15 22.49 8.41 -15.07
CA HIS A 15 21.45 8.00 -14.13
C HIS A 15 21.15 9.09 -13.09
N MET A 16 19.92 9.08 -12.62
CA MET A 16 19.49 9.82 -11.43
C MET A 16 19.38 8.84 -10.26
N VAL A 17 20.17 9.05 -9.20
CA VAL A 17 20.12 8.23 -7.98
C VAL A 17 19.18 8.89 -6.98
N LEU A 18 18.23 8.12 -6.47
CA LEU A 18 17.19 8.54 -5.54
C LEU A 18 17.15 7.60 -4.34
N PRO A 19 16.59 8.04 -3.19
CA PRO A 19 16.14 7.09 -2.17
C PRO A 19 15.17 6.09 -2.78
N GLY A 20 15.19 4.84 -2.31
CA GLY A 20 14.21 3.85 -2.73
C GLY A 20 12.78 4.29 -2.39
N PHE A 21 11.81 3.93 -3.25
CA PHE A 21 10.43 4.28 -3.03
C PHE A 21 9.81 3.50 -1.87
N ILE A 22 8.89 4.16 -1.20
CA ILE A 22 8.07 3.62 -0.12
C ILE A 22 6.66 3.36 -0.67
N ASP A 23 6.25 2.11 -0.71
CA ASP A 23 4.85 1.74 -0.86
C ASP A 23 4.27 1.58 0.55
N GLY A 24 3.49 2.55 0.98
CA GLY A 24 3.01 2.62 2.37
C GLY A 24 1.89 1.63 2.67
N HIS A 25 1.13 1.20 1.67
CA HIS A 25 0.00 0.30 1.82
C HIS A 25 -0.25 -0.52 0.55
N MET A 26 -0.23 -1.83 0.71
CA MET A 26 -0.52 -2.78 -0.36
C MET A 26 -1.15 -4.05 0.19
N HIS A 27 -1.80 -4.82 -0.70
CA HIS A 27 -2.36 -6.14 -0.43
C HIS A 27 -1.80 -7.13 -1.45
N THR A 28 -0.59 -7.61 -1.22
CA THR A 28 0.12 -8.44 -2.21
C THR A 28 -0.59 -9.75 -2.53
N ALA A 29 -1.28 -10.35 -1.55
CA ALA A 29 -2.03 -11.59 -1.72
C ALA A 29 -3.20 -11.46 -2.72
N CYS A 30 -3.73 -10.24 -2.90
CA CYS A 30 -4.79 -9.98 -3.87
C CYS A 30 -4.29 -9.94 -5.33
N ASN A 31 -2.98 -9.97 -5.57
CA ASN A 31 -2.41 -9.86 -6.92
C ASN A 31 -2.85 -10.99 -7.86
N ILE A 32 -3.18 -12.17 -7.33
CA ILE A 32 -3.73 -13.29 -8.12
C ILE A 32 -5.06 -12.96 -8.81
N MET A 33 -5.77 -11.93 -8.30
CA MET A 33 -7.07 -11.48 -8.80
C MET A 33 -6.98 -10.16 -9.60
N ARG A 34 -5.80 -9.82 -10.08
CA ARG A 34 -5.58 -8.60 -10.88
C ARG A 34 -6.53 -8.55 -12.08
N GLY A 35 -7.13 -7.39 -12.30
CA GLY A 35 -7.99 -7.19 -13.45
C GLY A 35 -9.43 -7.69 -13.28
N LEU A 36 -9.89 -8.04 -12.07
CA LEU A 36 -11.19 -8.68 -11.88
C LEU A 36 -12.24 -7.83 -11.17
N ALA A 37 -11.89 -6.65 -10.63
CA ALA A 37 -12.80 -5.86 -9.80
C ALA A 37 -13.08 -4.42 -10.31
N GLN A 38 -12.62 -4.08 -11.51
CA GLN A 38 -12.85 -2.76 -12.10
C GLN A 38 -14.22 -2.66 -12.76
N ASP A 39 -14.59 -1.43 -13.11
CA ASP A 39 -15.72 -1.06 -13.98
C ASP A 39 -17.07 -1.60 -13.48
N THR A 40 -17.22 -1.78 -12.17
CA THR A 40 -18.45 -2.28 -11.54
C THR A 40 -18.77 -1.51 -10.27
N ASN A 41 -20.05 -1.25 -10.04
CA ASN A 41 -20.53 -0.73 -8.76
C ASN A 41 -20.31 -1.79 -7.65
N SER A 42 -20.09 -1.33 -6.41
CA SER A 42 -19.88 -2.23 -5.28
C SER A 42 -18.81 -3.30 -5.59
N TRP A 43 -17.68 -2.84 -6.06
CA TRP A 43 -16.56 -3.63 -6.58
C TRP A 43 -16.19 -4.86 -5.72
N MET A 44 -16.28 -4.74 -4.37
CA MET A 44 -16.04 -5.87 -3.47
C MET A 44 -17.05 -7.00 -3.69
N MET A 45 -18.34 -6.67 -3.83
CA MET A 45 -19.41 -7.66 -3.92
C MET A 45 -19.54 -8.23 -5.34
N PHE A 46 -19.51 -7.35 -6.36
CA PHE A 46 -19.80 -7.75 -7.74
C PHE A 46 -18.55 -8.11 -8.55
N GLY A 47 -17.38 -7.58 -8.18
CA GLY A 47 -16.12 -7.87 -8.86
C GLY A 47 -15.27 -8.87 -8.10
N LEU A 48 -14.89 -8.54 -6.86
CA LEU A 48 -13.88 -9.29 -6.13
C LEU A 48 -14.39 -10.58 -5.49
N GLN A 49 -15.53 -10.55 -4.79
CA GLN A 49 -15.99 -11.64 -3.92
C GLN A 49 -16.07 -13.01 -4.58
N PRO A 50 -16.58 -13.20 -5.81
CA PRO A 50 -16.65 -14.51 -6.45
C PRO A 50 -15.27 -15.17 -6.59
N PHE A 51 -14.26 -14.36 -6.91
CA PHE A 51 -12.89 -14.82 -7.07
C PHE A 51 -12.20 -14.97 -5.72
N ASP A 52 -12.42 -14.06 -4.77
CA ASP A 52 -11.88 -14.12 -3.41
C ASP A 52 -12.32 -15.40 -2.66
N ASN A 53 -13.57 -15.81 -2.85
CA ASN A 53 -14.10 -17.08 -2.33
C ASN A 53 -13.49 -18.31 -3.01
N ALA A 54 -13.07 -18.19 -4.26
CA ALA A 54 -12.50 -19.28 -5.04
C ALA A 54 -10.99 -19.47 -4.81
N VAL A 55 -10.25 -18.41 -4.40
CA VAL A 55 -8.80 -18.46 -4.25
C VAL A 55 -8.38 -19.10 -2.93
N ASN A 56 -7.42 -20.03 -2.97
CA ASN A 56 -6.83 -20.66 -1.81
C ASN A 56 -5.53 -19.97 -1.35
N ASP A 57 -4.96 -20.43 -0.23
CA ASP A 57 -3.76 -19.81 0.39
C ASP A 57 -2.50 -19.93 -0.49
N GLU A 58 -2.30 -21.05 -1.18
CA GLU A 58 -1.14 -21.26 -2.07
C GLU A 58 -1.18 -20.31 -3.27
N GLU A 59 -2.35 -20.11 -3.85
CA GLU A 59 -2.60 -19.16 -4.93
C GLU A 59 -2.38 -17.69 -4.47
N ARG A 60 -2.80 -17.37 -3.25
CA ARG A 60 -2.52 -16.05 -2.63
C ARG A 60 -1.03 -15.82 -2.42
N ASP A 61 -0.32 -16.83 -1.95
CA ASP A 61 1.13 -16.77 -1.77
C ASP A 61 1.86 -16.57 -3.11
N ALA A 62 1.41 -17.26 -4.19
CA ALA A 62 1.94 -17.04 -5.53
C ALA A 62 1.68 -15.60 -6.01
N GLY A 63 0.48 -15.07 -5.76
CA GLY A 63 0.13 -13.66 -5.99
C GLY A 63 1.08 -12.70 -5.28
N SER A 64 1.30 -12.93 -3.98
CA SER A 64 2.18 -12.08 -3.16
C SER A 64 3.62 -12.06 -3.69
N ARG A 65 4.17 -13.20 -4.10
CA ARG A 65 5.53 -13.26 -4.66
C ARG A 65 5.67 -12.39 -5.91
N VAL A 66 4.72 -12.47 -6.83
CA VAL A 66 4.76 -11.67 -8.06
C VAL A 66 4.55 -10.19 -7.78
N ALA A 67 3.63 -9.83 -6.87
CA ALA A 67 3.41 -8.43 -6.46
C ALA A 67 4.67 -7.78 -5.87
N ILE A 68 5.38 -8.50 -5.00
CA ILE A 68 6.63 -8.03 -4.39
C ILE A 68 7.69 -7.80 -5.48
N LEU A 69 7.83 -8.72 -6.44
CA LEU A 69 8.79 -8.56 -7.54
C LEU A 69 8.42 -7.38 -8.44
N GLU A 70 7.14 -7.20 -8.76
CA GLU A 70 6.66 -6.04 -9.53
C GLU A 70 6.99 -4.72 -8.84
N ALA A 71 6.67 -4.60 -7.54
CA ALA A 71 6.93 -3.40 -6.77
C ALA A 71 8.43 -3.07 -6.72
N VAL A 72 9.29 -4.06 -6.44
CA VAL A 72 10.75 -3.89 -6.44
C VAL A 72 11.25 -3.50 -7.82
N ARG A 73 10.73 -4.11 -8.89
CA ARG A 73 11.11 -3.76 -10.27
C ARG A 73 10.81 -2.29 -10.60
N ALA A 74 9.73 -1.74 -10.03
CA ALA A 74 9.36 -0.33 -10.18
C ALA A 74 10.08 0.62 -9.20
N GLY A 75 11.06 0.11 -8.41
CA GLY A 75 11.88 0.92 -7.51
C GLY A 75 11.42 0.98 -6.07
N THR A 76 10.40 0.23 -5.68
CA THR A 76 9.97 0.12 -4.28
C THR A 76 10.99 -0.68 -3.49
N THR A 77 11.55 -0.07 -2.45
CA THR A 77 12.49 -0.73 -1.53
C THR A 77 11.83 -1.13 -0.21
N THR A 78 10.78 -0.42 0.19
CA THR A 78 10.00 -0.68 1.41
C THR A 78 8.55 -0.96 1.07
N LEU A 79 8.07 -2.13 1.48
CA LEU A 79 6.75 -2.68 1.19
C LEU A 79 5.88 -2.61 2.45
N GLY A 80 4.82 -1.82 2.41
CA GLY A 80 3.82 -1.67 3.50
C GLY A 80 2.66 -2.65 3.33
N ASP A 81 2.90 -3.95 3.44
CA ASP A 81 1.89 -4.95 3.12
C ASP A 81 0.95 -5.26 4.30
N TYR A 82 -0.30 -5.51 3.96
CA TYR A 82 -1.40 -5.68 4.90
C TYR A 82 -2.32 -6.83 4.49
N GLU A 83 -2.30 -7.95 5.23
CA GLU A 83 -3.15 -9.11 4.93
C GLU A 83 -3.31 -10.03 6.17
N SER A 84 -4.14 -11.06 6.05
CA SER A 84 -4.46 -11.99 7.15
C SER A 84 -3.37 -13.03 7.45
N LYS A 85 -2.48 -13.33 6.50
CA LYS A 85 -1.42 -14.33 6.62
C LYS A 85 -0.11 -13.78 6.08
N MET A 86 0.72 -13.19 6.96
CA MET A 86 1.90 -12.44 6.56
C MET A 86 3.22 -13.18 6.73
N GLU A 87 3.22 -14.40 7.25
CA GLU A 87 4.47 -15.12 7.51
C GLU A 87 5.26 -15.44 6.23
N ASN A 88 4.59 -15.99 5.21
CA ASN A 88 5.21 -16.30 3.93
C ASN A 88 5.65 -15.04 3.16
N VAL A 89 4.91 -13.96 3.32
CA VAL A 89 5.26 -12.63 2.79
C VAL A 89 6.55 -12.12 3.42
N CYS A 90 6.66 -12.15 4.76
CA CYS A 90 7.89 -11.79 5.47
C CYS A 90 9.09 -12.62 5.00
N ALA A 91 8.91 -13.93 4.86
CA ALA A 91 9.96 -14.83 4.39
C ALA A 91 10.39 -14.53 2.95
N PHE A 92 9.46 -14.19 2.08
CA PHE A 92 9.77 -13.86 0.68
C PHE A 92 10.43 -12.48 0.55
N ILE A 93 9.99 -11.48 1.31
CA ILE A 93 10.64 -10.16 1.39
C ILE A 93 12.10 -10.32 1.84
N ASP A 94 12.36 -11.17 2.85
CA ASP A 94 13.74 -11.45 3.29
C ASP A 94 14.55 -12.14 2.19
N LYS A 95 13.97 -13.12 1.49
CA LYS A 95 14.60 -13.84 0.37
C LYS A 95 14.98 -12.91 -0.78
N VAL A 96 14.10 -12.00 -1.18
CA VAL A 96 14.36 -11.00 -2.23
C VAL A 96 15.39 -9.97 -1.78
N GLY A 97 15.49 -9.70 -0.49
CA GLY A 97 16.36 -8.68 0.10
C GLY A 97 15.69 -7.31 0.28
N ALA A 98 14.39 -7.20 0.05
CA ALA A 98 13.62 -5.97 0.24
C ALA A 98 13.40 -5.63 1.73
N ARG A 99 12.80 -4.49 2.00
CA ARG A 99 12.35 -4.07 3.35
C ARG A 99 10.85 -4.22 3.46
N GLY A 100 10.37 -4.72 4.61
CA GLY A 100 8.94 -4.87 4.93
C GLY A 100 8.51 -4.03 6.12
N ASN A 101 7.36 -3.37 6.00
CA ASN A 101 6.63 -2.71 7.09
C ASN A 101 5.24 -3.32 7.14
N ILE A 102 5.12 -4.45 7.83
CA ILE A 102 4.10 -5.48 7.63
C ILE A 102 3.04 -5.43 8.73
N ALA A 103 1.77 -5.38 8.34
CA ALA A 103 0.63 -5.43 9.25
C ALA A 103 -0.21 -6.70 9.00
N GLN A 104 -0.50 -7.46 10.05
CA GLN A 104 -1.42 -8.59 9.96
C GLN A 104 -2.81 -8.19 10.42
N THR A 105 -3.82 -8.56 9.64
CA THR A 105 -5.22 -8.18 9.88
C THR A 105 -5.73 -8.68 11.23
N ILE A 106 -6.28 -7.76 12.02
CA ILE A 106 -7.04 -8.02 13.24
C ILE A 106 -8.51 -7.70 12.96
N ARG A 107 -9.39 -8.69 13.17
CA ARG A 107 -10.81 -8.58 12.87
C ARG A 107 -11.64 -9.41 13.84
N ALA A 108 -12.72 -8.81 14.35
CA ALA A 108 -13.75 -9.48 15.15
C ALA A 108 -15.08 -9.63 14.39
N ALA A 109 -15.32 -8.83 13.34
CA ALA A 109 -16.52 -8.97 12.53
C ALA A 109 -16.53 -10.29 11.76
N LYS A 110 -17.62 -11.08 11.91
CA LYS A 110 -17.79 -12.38 11.24
C LYS A 110 -17.66 -12.26 9.72
N ARG A 111 -17.04 -13.25 9.09
CA ARG A 111 -16.95 -13.32 7.63
C ARG A 111 -18.21 -13.97 7.06
N ARG A 112 -19.15 -13.16 6.65
CA ARG A 112 -20.35 -13.55 5.90
C ARG A 112 -20.86 -12.39 5.05
N VAL A 113 -21.76 -12.67 4.14
CA VAL A 113 -22.48 -11.64 3.40
C VAL A 113 -23.44 -10.91 4.36
N TYR A 114 -23.37 -9.59 4.37
CA TYR A 114 -24.26 -8.70 5.09
C TYR A 114 -25.14 -7.95 4.10
N GLN A 115 -26.42 -7.83 4.41
CA GLN A 115 -27.33 -7.05 3.58
C GLN A 115 -27.08 -5.55 3.77
N PRO A 116 -27.42 -4.71 2.79
CA PRO A 116 -27.36 -3.27 2.95
C PRO A 116 -28.14 -2.82 4.20
N GLY A 117 -27.49 -2.03 5.07
CA GLY A 117 -28.08 -1.58 6.33
C GLY A 117 -27.96 -2.58 7.50
N GLU A 118 -27.37 -3.73 7.30
CA GLU A 118 -27.12 -4.70 8.37
C GLU A 118 -25.85 -4.35 9.15
N LEU A 119 -25.89 -4.42 10.48
CA LEU A 119 -24.73 -4.23 11.33
C LEU A 119 -23.90 -5.51 11.42
N TYR A 120 -22.58 -5.35 11.39
CA TYR A 120 -21.67 -6.49 11.52
C TYR A 120 -21.83 -7.18 12.89
N GLU A 121 -21.87 -8.49 12.90
CA GLU A 121 -21.80 -9.28 14.11
C GLU A 121 -20.35 -9.47 14.52
N PHE A 122 -20.02 -9.19 15.79
CA PHE A 122 -18.70 -9.44 16.33
C PHE A 122 -18.63 -10.82 16.98
N ASP A 123 -17.49 -11.46 16.81
CA ASP A 123 -17.08 -12.70 17.47
C ASP A 123 -15.78 -12.40 18.24
N ASP A 124 -15.90 -12.32 19.56
CA ASP A 124 -14.79 -11.96 20.43
C ASP A 124 -13.66 -13.00 20.36
N ALA A 125 -13.99 -14.29 20.23
CA ALA A 125 -13.00 -15.35 20.10
C ALA A 125 -12.17 -15.20 18.82
N MET A 126 -12.82 -14.88 17.69
CA MET A 126 -12.14 -14.59 16.43
C MET A 126 -11.28 -13.33 16.54
N GLY A 127 -11.77 -12.29 17.24
CA GLY A 127 -11.02 -11.08 17.52
C GLY A 127 -9.74 -11.36 18.32
N GLU A 128 -9.86 -12.13 19.40
CA GLU A 128 -8.74 -12.56 20.23
C GLU A 128 -7.71 -13.38 19.44
N GLU A 129 -8.17 -14.35 18.68
CA GLU A 129 -7.30 -15.18 17.85
C GLU A 129 -6.53 -14.35 16.84
N SER A 130 -7.19 -13.38 16.17
CA SER A 130 -6.55 -12.53 15.19
C SER A 130 -5.52 -11.57 15.82
N LEU A 131 -5.78 -11.02 17.00
CA LEU A 131 -4.83 -10.23 17.77
C LEU A 131 -3.61 -11.07 18.18
N ASN A 132 -3.85 -12.28 18.69
CA ASN A 132 -2.76 -13.18 19.09
C ASN A 132 -1.89 -13.57 17.89
N ARG A 133 -2.47 -13.85 16.72
CA ARG A 133 -1.71 -14.11 15.49
C ARG A 133 -0.81 -12.90 15.10
N ASN A 134 -1.29 -11.67 15.25
CA ASN A 134 -0.47 -10.48 15.00
C ASN A 134 0.67 -10.35 16.02
N ILE A 135 0.41 -10.66 17.31
CA ILE A 135 1.44 -10.68 18.36
C ILE A 135 2.50 -11.75 18.05
N ASP A 136 2.09 -12.93 17.63
CA ASP A 136 3.01 -14.03 17.25
C ASP A 136 3.87 -13.65 16.05
N LEU A 137 3.28 -13.03 15.03
CA LEU A 137 4.03 -12.49 13.90
C LEU A 137 5.04 -11.44 14.36
N TYR A 138 4.64 -10.52 15.24
CA TYR A 138 5.55 -9.53 15.81
C TYR A 138 6.74 -10.20 16.54
N ASN A 139 6.47 -11.15 17.41
CA ASN A 139 7.51 -11.84 18.16
C ASN A 139 8.47 -12.62 17.25
N LYS A 140 7.96 -13.16 16.15
CA LYS A 140 8.75 -13.96 15.20
C LYS A 140 9.57 -13.09 14.22
N TRP A 141 8.97 -12.03 13.68
CA TRP A 141 9.51 -11.33 12.53
C TRP A 141 9.98 -9.89 12.79
N ASN A 142 9.52 -9.23 13.85
CA ASN A 142 9.93 -7.84 14.09
C ASN A 142 11.45 -7.74 14.27
N ASN A 143 12.08 -6.83 13.56
CA ASN A 143 13.54 -6.63 13.48
C ASN A 143 14.35 -7.81 12.89
N LYS A 144 13.70 -8.78 12.25
CA LYS A 144 14.40 -9.84 11.50
C LYS A 144 14.97 -9.30 10.18
N ALA A 145 15.66 -10.19 9.44
CA ALA A 145 16.32 -9.82 8.18
C ALA A 145 17.31 -8.64 8.33
N GLY A 146 18.12 -8.63 9.39
CA GLY A 146 19.04 -7.52 9.68
C GLY A 146 18.34 -6.20 10.04
N GLY A 147 17.09 -6.27 10.53
CA GLY A 147 16.26 -5.10 10.87
C GLY A 147 15.46 -4.54 9.69
N ARG A 148 15.45 -5.25 8.56
CA ARG A 148 14.67 -4.83 7.38
C ARG A 148 13.16 -5.08 7.52
N ILE A 149 12.72 -6.02 8.38
CA ILE A 149 11.31 -6.31 8.60
C ILE A 149 10.85 -5.68 9.91
N LYS A 150 9.80 -4.88 9.82
CA LYS A 150 9.06 -4.29 10.94
C LYS A 150 7.63 -4.79 10.93
N ILE A 151 7.10 -5.09 12.11
CA ILE A 151 5.73 -5.57 12.25
C ILE A 151 4.87 -4.51 12.95
N LEU A 152 3.77 -4.19 12.33
CA LEU A 152 2.73 -3.29 12.79
C LEU A 152 1.51 -4.08 13.26
N PHE A 153 0.56 -3.41 13.90
CA PHE A 153 -0.73 -3.99 14.25
C PHE A 153 -1.80 -3.51 13.28
N GLY A 154 -2.54 -4.46 12.69
CA GLY A 154 -3.45 -4.23 11.58
C GLY A 154 -4.94 -4.39 11.91
N PRO A 155 -5.58 -3.58 12.79
CA PRO A 155 -7.05 -3.59 12.85
C PRO A 155 -7.59 -3.23 11.47
N GLN A 156 -8.57 -4.04 10.97
CA GLN A 156 -9.02 -3.88 9.59
C GLN A 156 -9.72 -2.54 9.34
N GLY A 157 -10.45 -2.04 10.35
CA GLY A 157 -11.14 -0.77 10.35
C GLY A 157 -11.87 -0.64 11.68
N ALA A 158 -12.32 0.57 12.04
CA ALA A 158 -13.04 0.81 13.27
C ALA A 158 -14.40 0.07 13.32
N ASP A 159 -14.97 -0.26 12.18
CA ASP A 159 -16.21 -1.01 12.03
C ASP A 159 -16.04 -2.53 12.12
N PHE A 160 -14.82 -3.06 12.08
CA PHE A 160 -14.53 -4.49 12.11
C PHE A 160 -14.11 -5.03 13.48
N VAL A 161 -13.91 -4.17 14.45
CA VAL A 161 -13.50 -4.54 15.82
C VAL A 161 -14.29 -3.72 16.84
N SER A 162 -14.42 -4.24 18.08
CA SER A 162 -15.08 -3.50 19.16
C SER A 162 -14.19 -2.38 19.70
N PRO A 163 -14.77 -1.36 20.39
CA PRO A 163 -13.99 -0.31 21.07
C PRO A 163 -12.98 -0.88 22.06
N GLU A 164 -13.35 -1.92 22.81
CA GLU A 164 -12.49 -2.61 23.76
C GLU A 164 -11.30 -3.26 23.07
N MET A 165 -11.52 -3.87 21.89
CA MET A 165 -10.46 -4.47 21.10
C MET A 165 -9.53 -3.40 20.53
N LEU A 166 -10.05 -2.26 20.05
CA LEU A 166 -9.23 -1.12 19.62
C LEU A 166 -8.29 -0.66 20.73
N LEU A 167 -8.81 -0.44 21.94
CA LEU A 167 -7.99 -0.03 23.10
C LEU A 167 -6.93 -1.06 23.47
N ARG A 168 -7.24 -2.34 23.37
CA ARG A 168 -6.27 -3.42 23.60
C ARG A 168 -5.17 -3.44 22.56
N ILE A 169 -5.51 -3.24 21.28
CA ILE A 169 -4.53 -3.11 20.19
C ILE A 169 -3.63 -1.91 20.45
N GLN A 170 -4.20 -0.73 20.80
CA GLN A 170 -3.43 0.47 21.10
C GLN A 170 -2.45 0.24 22.28
N LYS A 171 -2.90 -0.44 23.33
CA LYS A 171 -2.05 -0.82 24.46
C LYS A 171 -0.89 -1.71 24.00
N ALA A 172 -1.18 -2.75 23.22
CA ALA A 172 -0.17 -3.68 22.71
C ALA A 172 0.87 -2.96 21.82
N VAL A 173 0.46 -1.98 21.05
CA VAL A 173 1.30 -1.13 20.19
C VAL A 173 2.21 -0.23 21.04
N LYS A 174 1.66 0.45 22.06
CA LYS A 174 2.42 1.32 22.96
C LYS A 174 3.48 0.53 23.75
N GLU A 175 3.14 -0.64 24.24
CA GLU A 175 4.06 -1.53 24.98
C GLU A 175 5.23 -2.02 24.11
N ARG A 176 5.05 -2.11 22.78
CA ARG A 176 6.04 -2.60 21.83
C ARG A 176 6.78 -1.51 21.06
N GLY A 177 6.36 -0.26 21.19
CA GLY A 177 6.93 0.87 20.45
C GLY A 177 6.78 0.70 18.92
N THR A 178 5.63 0.18 18.47
CA THR A 178 5.30 0.02 17.05
C THR A 178 4.12 0.91 16.65
N LYS A 179 3.55 0.72 15.47
CA LYS A 179 2.42 1.53 14.97
C LYS A 179 1.19 0.68 14.66
N ILE A 180 0.07 1.35 14.49
CA ILE A 180 -1.20 0.82 14.00
C ILE A 180 -1.31 1.18 12.52
N HIS A 181 -1.58 0.20 11.69
CA HIS A 181 -1.87 0.37 10.27
C HIS A 181 -3.34 -0.02 10.05
N MET A 182 -4.21 0.95 9.79
CA MET A 182 -5.66 0.72 9.77
C MET A 182 -6.34 1.47 8.61
N HIS A 183 -7.28 0.80 7.92
CA HIS A 183 -8.19 1.50 7.02
C HIS A 183 -9.10 2.40 7.86
N VAL A 184 -9.23 3.67 7.48
CA VAL A 184 -10.04 4.67 8.17
C VAL A 184 -10.91 5.38 7.16
N GLN A 185 -12.22 5.39 7.41
CA GLN A 185 -13.22 6.03 6.55
C GLN A 185 -13.07 5.61 5.06
N GLN A 186 -12.91 4.32 4.85
CA GLN A 186 -12.91 3.72 3.51
C GLN A 186 -14.35 3.53 3.02
N GLY A 187 -14.94 4.61 2.47
CA GLY A 187 -16.29 4.66 1.97
C GLY A 187 -17.35 4.82 3.08
N ASP A 188 -18.60 4.93 2.64
CA ASP A 188 -19.77 5.17 3.49
C ASP A 188 -20.13 4.01 4.42
N ARG A 189 -19.67 2.81 4.10
CA ARG A 189 -19.88 1.59 4.90
C ARG A 189 -19.42 1.76 6.34
N GLU A 190 -18.18 2.20 6.55
CA GLU A 190 -17.62 2.39 7.89
C GLU A 190 -18.38 3.48 8.63
N THR A 191 -18.66 4.59 7.98
CA THR A 191 -19.45 5.68 8.54
C THR A 191 -20.84 5.18 8.96
N TYR A 192 -21.51 4.39 8.13
CA TYR A 192 -22.80 3.80 8.48
C TYR A 192 -22.70 2.92 9.74
N GLN A 193 -21.77 1.97 9.78
CA GLN A 193 -21.59 1.05 10.92
C GLN A 193 -21.32 1.81 12.22
N ILE A 194 -20.44 2.81 12.20
CA ILE A 194 -20.04 3.57 13.38
C ILE A 194 -21.16 4.51 13.85
N VAL A 195 -21.83 5.20 12.91
CA VAL A 195 -22.96 6.08 13.25
C VAL A 195 -24.12 5.29 13.86
N GLN A 196 -24.48 4.15 13.29
CA GLN A 196 -25.57 3.32 13.80
C GLN A 196 -25.26 2.72 15.19
N ARG A 197 -24.00 2.39 15.47
CA ARG A 197 -23.59 1.80 16.76
C ARG A 197 -23.37 2.83 17.85
N TYR A 198 -22.72 3.94 17.51
CA TYR A 198 -22.14 4.86 18.49
C TYR A 198 -22.64 6.30 18.35
N GLY A 199 -23.49 6.58 17.36
CA GLY A 199 -24.09 7.91 17.16
C GLY A 199 -23.12 8.98 16.68
N LYS A 200 -21.95 8.63 16.13
CA LYS A 200 -20.86 9.54 15.74
C LYS A 200 -20.23 9.10 14.44
N ARG A 201 -19.62 10.04 13.72
CA ARG A 201 -18.77 9.70 12.58
C ARG A 201 -17.45 9.05 13.05
N PRO A 202 -16.77 8.26 12.20
CA PRO A 202 -15.58 7.51 12.61
C PRO A 202 -14.48 8.37 13.21
N THR A 203 -14.20 9.54 12.65
CA THR A 203 -13.17 10.46 13.19
C THR A 203 -13.48 10.88 14.62
N ALA A 204 -14.71 11.32 14.91
CA ALA A 204 -15.12 11.71 16.26
C ALA A 204 -15.11 10.53 17.24
N PHE A 205 -15.50 9.34 16.79
CA PHE A 205 -15.44 8.11 17.57
C PHE A 205 -13.98 7.75 17.93
N LEU A 206 -13.07 7.77 16.98
CA LEU A 206 -11.66 7.45 17.21
C LEU A 206 -10.96 8.53 18.07
N ASP A 207 -11.33 9.82 17.91
CA ASP A 207 -10.79 10.91 18.73
C ASP A 207 -11.17 10.75 20.20
N GLU A 208 -12.43 10.43 20.49
CA GLU A 208 -12.89 10.17 21.87
C GLU A 208 -12.25 8.97 22.53
N LEU A 209 -11.94 7.92 21.74
CA LEU A 209 -11.17 6.78 22.23
C LEU A 209 -9.68 7.12 22.47
N GLY A 210 -9.21 8.33 22.09
CA GLY A 210 -7.80 8.67 22.11
C GLY A 210 -6.97 7.85 21.12
N TYR A 211 -7.59 7.42 20.03
CA TYR A 211 -6.97 6.56 19.02
C TYR A 211 -6.23 7.36 17.94
N LEU A 212 -6.57 8.65 17.79
CA LEU A 212 -5.92 9.56 16.84
C LEU A 212 -4.64 10.14 17.47
N ASP A 213 -3.54 9.41 17.35
CA ASP A 213 -2.22 9.84 17.80
C ASP A 213 -1.13 9.47 16.79
N GLU A 214 0.13 9.78 17.09
CA GLU A 214 1.27 9.48 16.22
C GLU A 214 1.50 7.99 15.96
N SER A 215 0.87 7.09 16.71
CA SER A 215 0.94 5.65 16.46
C SER A 215 0.04 5.20 15.31
N LEU A 216 -0.98 5.99 14.93
CA LEU A 216 -1.92 5.64 13.88
C LEU A 216 -1.40 6.01 12.49
N ILE A 217 -1.42 5.03 11.59
CA ILE A 217 -1.31 5.19 10.13
C ILE A 217 -2.71 4.98 9.57
N ALA A 218 -3.37 6.09 9.21
CA ALA A 218 -4.73 6.07 8.65
C ALA A 218 -4.69 5.91 7.13
N VAL A 219 -5.25 4.82 6.62
CA VAL A 219 -5.26 4.53 5.18
C VAL A 219 -6.57 4.97 4.56
N HIS A 220 -6.50 5.55 3.37
CA HIS A 220 -7.57 6.04 2.51
C HIS A 220 -8.19 7.39 2.89
N LEU A 221 -8.97 7.49 3.94
CA LEU A 221 -9.76 8.66 4.32
C LEU A 221 -10.69 9.14 3.18
N THR A 222 -11.34 8.22 2.45
CA THR A 222 -12.18 8.53 1.27
C THR A 222 -13.50 9.20 1.64
N ASP A 223 -14.14 8.79 2.74
CA ASP A 223 -15.37 9.40 3.27
C ASP A 223 -15.09 10.45 4.37
N CYS A 224 -13.87 10.99 4.39
CA CYS A 224 -13.42 11.98 5.35
C CYS A 224 -13.72 13.40 4.86
N THR A 225 -14.32 14.25 5.72
CA THR A 225 -14.47 15.66 5.41
C THR A 225 -13.13 16.40 5.56
N ASP A 226 -13.02 17.60 5.01
CA ASP A 226 -11.83 18.43 5.14
C ASP A 226 -11.51 18.76 6.62
N GLU A 227 -12.55 19.00 7.43
CA GLU A 227 -12.41 19.26 8.88
C GLU A 227 -11.93 18.03 9.63
N GLU A 228 -12.45 16.85 9.30
CA GLU A 228 -12.02 15.58 9.88
C GLU A 228 -10.57 15.27 9.50
N ALA A 229 -10.18 15.46 8.25
CA ALA A 229 -8.80 15.29 7.79
C ALA A 229 -7.83 16.22 8.52
N ALA A 230 -8.21 17.49 8.68
CA ALA A 230 -7.41 18.46 9.44
C ALA A 230 -7.30 18.08 10.93
N LEU A 231 -8.35 17.53 11.54
CA LEU A 231 -8.32 17.05 12.93
C LEU A 231 -7.37 15.87 13.08
N ILE A 232 -7.47 14.84 12.22
CA ILE A 232 -6.61 13.66 12.24
C ILE A 232 -5.13 14.06 12.12
N ALA A 233 -4.82 14.98 11.18
CA ALA A 233 -3.47 15.52 11.01
C ALA A 233 -2.95 16.23 12.26
N LYS A 234 -3.78 17.10 12.88
CA LYS A 234 -3.43 17.84 14.11
C LYS A 234 -3.23 16.92 15.33
N ARG A 235 -3.85 15.76 15.36
CA ARG A 235 -3.64 14.73 16.40
C ARG A 235 -2.33 13.97 16.23
N GLY A 236 -1.63 14.12 15.10
CA GLY A 236 -0.32 13.51 14.84
C GLY A 236 -0.38 12.19 14.07
N ALA A 237 -1.55 11.68 13.73
CA ALA A 237 -1.67 10.51 12.86
C ALA A 237 -1.10 10.82 11.46
N SER A 238 -0.56 9.81 10.79
CA SER A 238 -0.14 9.90 9.39
C SER A 238 -1.20 9.33 8.45
N MET A 239 -1.15 9.73 7.18
CA MET A 239 -2.08 9.29 6.15
C MET A 239 -1.38 8.53 5.04
N ILE A 240 -2.00 7.46 4.54
CA ILE A 240 -1.62 6.83 3.28
C ILE A 240 -2.75 7.01 2.28
N VAL A 241 -2.42 7.48 1.07
CA VAL A 241 -3.36 7.61 -0.03
C VAL A 241 -3.00 6.64 -1.14
N ASN A 242 -4.03 6.04 -1.74
CA ASN A 242 -3.92 5.04 -2.82
C ASN A 242 -4.66 5.56 -4.06
N PRO A 243 -4.14 6.61 -4.71
CA PRO A 243 -4.92 7.36 -5.71
C PRO A 243 -5.36 6.50 -6.88
N GLY A 244 -4.54 5.56 -7.36
CA GLY A 244 -4.91 4.65 -8.46
C GLY A 244 -6.09 3.76 -8.10
N SER A 245 -6.02 3.07 -6.96
CA SER A 245 -7.07 2.19 -6.48
C SER A 245 -8.38 2.94 -6.26
N ILE A 246 -8.37 3.98 -5.44
CA ILE A 246 -9.57 4.74 -5.09
C ILE A 246 -10.15 5.46 -6.32
N GLY A 247 -9.31 5.89 -7.27
CA GLY A 247 -9.77 6.46 -8.52
C GLY A 247 -10.55 5.47 -9.39
N ILE A 248 -10.14 4.20 -9.41
CA ILE A 248 -10.79 3.14 -10.20
C ILE A 248 -12.06 2.61 -9.51
N ILE A 249 -11.99 2.32 -8.20
CA ILE A 249 -13.08 1.61 -7.51
C ILE A 249 -14.15 2.52 -6.93
N ASP A 250 -13.82 3.75 -6.54
CA ASP A 250 -14.74 4.70 -5.89
C ASP A 250 -14.94 6.01 -6.67
N GLY A 251 -14.00 6.37 -7.57
CA GLY A 251 -14.03 7.64 -8.30
C GLY A 251 -13.86 8.87 -7.42
N ILE A 252 -13.16 8.74 -6.28
CA ILE A 252 -13.03 9.76 -5.24
C ILE A 252 -11.56 10.22 -5.13
N VAL A 253 -11.37 11.48 -4.74
CA VAL A 253 -10.06 12.03 -4.37
C VAL A 253 -10.03 12.37 -2.90
N CYS A 254 -9.21 11.66 -2.12
CA CYS A 254 -9.05 11.87 -0.68
C CYS A 254 -8.59 13.29 -0.34
N PRO A 255 -8.85 13.82 0.88
CA PRO A 255 -8.50 15.18 1.29
C PRO A 255 -7.02 15.34 1.66
N SER A 256 -6.10 14.73 0.89
CA SER A 256 -4.66 14.71 1.16
C SER A 256 -4.00 16.10 1.20
N VAL A 257 -4.48 17.03 0.37
CA VAL A 257 -3.99 18.42 0.35
C VAL A 257 -4.33 19.14 1.66
N VAL A 258 -5.56 19.01 2.13
CA VAL A 258 -6.02 19.58 3.41
C VAL A 258 -5.26 18.96 4.58
N PHE A 259 -5.06 17.65 4.55
CA PHE A 259 -4.29 16.91 5.56
C PHE A 259 -2.86 17.47 5.68
N GLN A 260 -2.18 17.69 4.54
CA GLN A 260 -0.84 18.27 4.50
C GLN A 260 -0.82 19.75 4.94
N GLN A 261 -1.81 20.54 4.55
CA GLN A 261 -1.95 21.94 4.98
C GLN A 261 -2.15 22.07 6.49
N ALA A 262 -2.77 21.06 7.12
CA ALA A 262 -2.92 20.97 8.56
C ALA A 262 -1.63 20.49 9.29
N GLY A 263 -0.54 20.24 8.57
CA GLY A 263 0.75 19.79 9.09
C GLY A 263 0.94 18.27 9.10
N GLY A 264 -0.01 17.51 8.57
CA GLY A 264 0.07 16.05 8.52
C GLY A 264 1.03 15.53 7.45
N VAL A 265 1.56 14.34 7.67
CA VAL A 265 2.46 13.63 6.76
C VAL A 265 1.66 12.61 5.94
N VAL A 266 1.86 12.59 4.62
CA VAL A 266 1.15 11.71 3.69
C VAL A 266 2.12 10.84 2.90
N ALA A 267 1.89 9.53 2.91
CA ALA A 267 2.55 8.55 2.04
C ALA A 267 1.67 8.18 0.85
N LEU A 268 2.29 7.56 -0.15
CA LEU A 268 1.62 6.85 -1.23
C LEU A 268 1.55 5.36 -0.93
N GLY A 269 0.51 4.70 -1.40
CA GLY A 269 0.38 3.25 -1.44
C GLY A 269 -0.23 2.79 -2.75
N SER A 270 0.07 1.57 -3.17
CA SER A 270 -0.50 0.98 -4.39
C SER A 270 -1.80 0.21 -4.13
N ASP A 271 -2.10 -0.10 -2.87
CA ASP A 271 -3.27 -0.88 -2.45
C ASP A 271 -3.29 -2.29 -3.09
N GLN A 272 -4.45 -2.75 -3.50
CA GLN A 272 -4.68 -4.08 -4.06
C GLN A 272 -4.67 -4.09 -5.60
N ALA A 273 -4.13 -5.13 -6.20
CA ALA A 273 -4.11 -5.27 -7.65
C ALA A 273 -5.50 -5.39 -8.31
N PRO A 274 -6.54 -6.03 -7.70
CA PRO A 274 -7.89 -5.99 -8.25
C PRO A 274 -8.47 -4.58 -8.41
N GLY A 275 -8.09 -3.63 -7.56
CA GLY A 275 -8.54 -2.24 -7.62
C GLY A 275 -7.62 -1.33 -8.42
N ASN A 276 -6.29 -1.43 -8.23
CA ASN A 276 -5.30 -0.54 -8.86
C ASN A 276 -4.67 -1.11 -10.15
N ASN A 277 -4.69 -2.41 -10.30
CA ASN A 277 -4.05 -3.17 -11.39
C ASN A 277 -2.51 -3.12 -11.44
N CYS A 278 -1.83 -2.39 -10.57
CA CYS A 278 -0.36 -2.40 -10.53
C CYS A 278 0.19 -2.04 -9.13
N HIS A 279 1.36 -2.61 -8.81
CA HIS A 279 2.15 -2.22 -7.63
C HIS A 279 3.32 -1.34 -8.08
N ASN A 280 3.02 -0.06 -8.37
CA ASN A 280 3.98 0.86 -8.97
C ASN A 280 3.82 2.28 -8.41
N ILE A 281 4.70 2.68 -7.51
CA ILE A 281 4.67 3.99 -6.85
C ILE A 281 4.91 5.16 -7.84
N ILE A 282 5.60 4.93 -8.98
CA ILE A 282 5.73 5.96 -10.02
C ILE A 282 4.35 6.30 -10.60
N ASN A 283 3.51 5.30 -10.82
CA ASN A 283 2.13 5.50 -11.26
C ASN A 283 1.31 6.27 -10.21
N GLU A 284 1.46 5.92 -8.92
CA GLU A 284 0.76 6.60 -7.83
C GLU A 284 1.21 8.06 -7.66
N MET A 285 2.49 8.38 -7.89
CA MET A 285 2.97 9.77 -7.95
C MET A 285 2.25 10.58 -9.03
N LYS A 286 2.06 10.01 -10.22
CA LYS A 286 1.33 10.67 -11.30
C LYS A 286 -0.15 10.85 -10.95
N ASN A 287 -0.80 9.80 -10.45
CA ASN A 287 -2.22 9.82 -10.12
C ASN A 287 -2.54 10.84 -9.01
N VAL A 288 -1.76 10.89 -7.94
CA VAL A 288 -1.98 11.88 -6.86
C VAL A 288 -1.85 13.30 -7.37
N CYS A 289 -0.89 13.58 -8.26
CA CYS A 289 -0.74 14.90 -8.87
C CYS A 289 -1.96 15.24 -9.74
N LEU A 290 -2.36 14.37 -10.67
CA LEU A 290 -3.42 14.63 -11.62
C LEU A 290 -4.78 14.78 -10.94
N PHE A 291 -5.14 13.87 -10.05
CA PHE A 291 -6.45 13.87 -9.41
C PHE A 291 -6.64 15.08 -8.49
N ASN A 292 -5.61 15.49 -7.74
CA ASN A 292 -5.71 16.70 -6.94
C ASN A 292 -5.80 17.97 -7.80
N LYS A 293 -5.04 18.06 -8.91
CA LYS A 293 -5.16 19.19 -9.85
C LYS A 293 -6.58 19.31 -10.43
N ILE A 294 -7.19 18.17 -10.77
CA ILE A 294 -8.56 18.11 -11.28
C ILE A 294 -9.56 18.50 -10.18
N LYS A 295 -9.44 17.90 -8.98
CA LYS A 295 -10.33 18.19 -7.82
C LYS A 295 -10.38 19.68 -7.50
N TYR A 296 -9.19 20.31 -7.42
CA TYR A 296 -9.06 21.72 -7.04
C TYR A 296 -9.08 22.70 -8.22
N GLN A 297 -9.17 22.20 -9.47
CA GLN A 297 -9.09 23.02 -10.70
C GLN A 297 -7.87 23.98 -10.67
N ASN A 298 -6.76 23.49 -10.13
CA ASN A 298 -5.55 24.27 -9.92
C ASN A 298 -4.30 23.44 -10.35
N PRO A 299 -3.57 23.86 -11.40
CA PRO A 299 -2.38 23.14 -11.87
C PRO A 299 -1.17 23.25 -10.93
N GLU A 300 -1.19 24.13 -9.94
CA GLU A 300 -0.09 24.32 -8.99
C GLU A 300 -0.20 23.41 -7.75
N VAL A 301 -1.39 22.87 -7.45
CA VAL A 301 -1.60 21.98 -6.33
C VAL A 301 -0.91 20.64 -6.57
N MET A 302 -0.37 20.01 -5.54
CA MET A 302 0.32 18.72 -5.59
C MET A 302 1.38 18.65 -6.74
N PRO A 303 2.44 19.47 -6.67
CA PRO A 303 3.48 19.48 -7.71
C PRO A 303 4.32 18.20 -7.67
N ALA A 304 5.00 17.87 -8.77
CA ALA A 304 5.78 16.63 -8.94
C ALA A 304 6.80 16.39 -7.80
N TRP A 305 7.52 17.43 -7.37
CA TRP A 305 8.47 17.31 -6.26
C TRP A 305 7.79 16.89 -4.93
N LYS A 306 6.54 17.29 -4.72
CA LYS A 306 5.77 16.90 -3.53
C LYS A 306 5.38 15.42 -3.57
N ALA A 307 4.92 14.93 -4.72
CA ALA A 307 4.64 13.52 -4.93
C ALA A 307 5.89 12.65 -4.73
N LEU A 308 7.06 13.10 -5.23
CA LEU A 308 8.32 12.40 -4.98
C LEU A 308 8.67 12.35 -3.48
N ARG A 309 8.44 13.41 -2.72
CA ARG A 309 8.61 13.38 -1.25
C ARG A 309 7.66 12.41 -0.56
N MET A 310 6.40 12.32 -1.02
CA MET A 310 5.42 11.35 -0.52
C MET A 310 5.85 9.91 -0.82
N ALA A 311 6.52 9.68 -1.94
CA ALA A 311 7.08 8.39 -2.32
C ALA A 311 8.43 8.06 -1.63
N THR A 312 9.06 9.01 -0.93
CA THR A 312 10.38 8.87 -0.32
C THR A 312 10.37 9.27 1.14
N ILE A 313 10.88 10.46 1.50
CA ILE A 313 11.08 10.85 2.91
C ILE A 313 9.77 11.03 3.68
N GLU A 314 8.74 11.64 3.09
CA GLU A 314 7.44 11.77 3.76
C GLU A 314 6.76 10.41 3.89
N GLY A 315 6.90 9.54 2.86
CA GLY A 315 6.46 8.16 2.94
C GLY A 315 7.11 7.41 4.09
N ALA A 316 8.42 7.49 4.21
CA ALA A 316 9.17 6.88 5.32
C ALA A 316 8.75 7.43 6.70
N GLN A 317 8.53 8.75 6.80
CA GLN A 317 8.04 9.39 8.04
C GLN A 317 6.64 8.87 8.41
N ALA A 318 5.72 8.82 7.45
CA ALA A 318 4.35 8.35 7.68
C ALA A 318 4.30 6.95 8.26
N ILE A 319 5.13 6.04 7.76
CA ILE A 319 5.18 4.65 8.24
C ILE A 319 6.13 4.42 9.42
N GLY A 320 6.72 5.47 9.99
CA GLY A 320 7.60 5.40 11.17
C GLY A 320 9.04 4.96 10.88
N LEU A 321 9.52 5.11 9.65
CA LEU A 321 10.87 4.76 9.22
C LEU A 321 11.70 5.97 8.77
N GLY A 322 11.25 7.21 9.01
CA GLY A 322 11.89 8.44 8.53
C GLY A 322 13.34 8.63 8.99
N ASP A 323 13.70 8.15 10.18
CA ASP A 323 15.07 8.18 10.69
C ASP A 323 15.97 7.07 10.10
N THR A 324 15.34 6.08 9.43
CA THR A 324 16.05 4.90 8.91
C THR A 324 16.27 4.97 7.40
N VAL A 325 15.26 5.36 6.63
CA VAL A 325 15.24 5.38 5.15
C VAL A 325 14.54 6.62 4.60
N GLY A 326 14.33 6.69 3.28
CA GLY A 326 13.57 7.74 2.60
C GLY A 326 14.39 8.95 2.17
N SER A 327 15.66 9.06 2.59
CA SER A 327 16.63 10.05 2.10
C SER A 327 18.05 9.47 2.09
N LEU A 328 18.92 10.04 1.24
CA LEU A 328 20.33 9.67 1.14
C LEU A 328 21.16 10.57 2.06
N GLU A 329 21.25 10.19 3.33
CA GLU A 329 21.95 10.93 4.36
C GLU A 329 22.89 10.04 5.17
N PRO A 330 24.05 10.57 5.63
CA PRO A 330 24.92 9.82 6.55
C PRO A 330 24.16 9.39 7.80
N GLY A 331 24.29 8.10 8.15
CA GLY A 331 23.62 7.50 9.32
C GLY A 331 22.35 6.74 8.99
N LYS A 332 21.72 6.98 7.85
CA LYS A 332 20.59 6.18 7.37
C LYS A 332 21.03 4.92 6.63
N ARG A 333 20.10 3.98 6.48
CA ARG A 333 20.31 2.78 5.68
C ARG A 333 20.37 3.14 4.19
N ALA A 334 21.23 2.47 3.46
CA ALA A 334 21.47 2.73 2.05
C ALA A 334 20.42 1.99 1.17
N ASP A 335 19.19 2.46 1.25
CA ASP A 335 18.08 2.04 0.37
C ASP A 335 17.99 3.08 -0.76
N TYR A 336 18.41 2.70 -1.97
CA TYR A 336 18.45 3.62 -3.12
C TYR A 336 18.13 2.92 -4.43
N ILE A 337 17.72 3.72 -5.41
CA ILE A 337 17.45 3.30 -6.78
C ILE A 337 18.21 4.16 -7.78
N ALA A 338 18.45 3.62 -8.96
CA ALA A 338 18.97 4.38 -10.10
C ALA A 338 17.94 4.37 -11.24
N ILE A 339 17.63 5.56 -11.75
CA ILE A 339 16.74 5.79 -12.91
C ILE A 339 17.61 6.10 -14.11
N ASP A 340 17.48 5.32 -15.18
CA ASP A 340 18.14 5.55 -16.44
C ASP A 340 17.55 6.78 -17.15
N LEU A 341 18.34 7.84 -17.30
CA LEU A 341 17.95 9.09 -17.96
C LEU A 341 18.05 9.02 -19.49
N SER A 342 18.60 7.94 -20.06
CA SER A 342 18.72 7.75 -21.51
C SER A 342 17.47 7.15 -22.14
N CYS A 343 16.50 6.72 -21.34
CA CYS A 343 15.23 6.18 -21.82
C CYS A 343 14.36 7.25 -22.51
N PRO A 344 13.55 6.88 -23.52
CA PRO A 344 12.68 7.84 -24.22
C PRO A 344 11.73 8.63 -23.32
N SER A 345 11.24 8.02 -22.23
CA SER A 345 10.36 8.67 -21.25
C SER A 345 11.06 9.73 -20.40
N MET A 346 12.39 9.68 -20.29
CA MET A 346 13.20 10.61 -19.50
C MET A 346 13.87 11.70 -20.34
N LEU A 347 13.93 11.55 -21.68
CA LEU A 347 14.53 12.50 -22.59
C LEU A 347 13.51 13.53 -23.13
N PRO A 348 13.97 14.78 -23.45
CA PRO A 348 15.29 15.31 -23.20
C PRO A 348 15.50 15.72 -21.74
N VAL A 349 16.75 15.70 -21.28
CA VAL A 349 17.11 16.13 -19.91
C VAL A 349 17.60 17.58 -19.95
N TYR A 350 16.93 18.44 -19.20
CA TYR A 350 17.33 19.84 -18.99
C TYR A 350 17.88 20.03 -17.57
N THR A 351 18.99 20.76 -17.48
CA THR A 351 19.63 21.12 -16.21
C THR A 351 19.60 22.62 -15.95
N TYR A 352 19.32 23.43 -16.96
CA TYR A 352 19.21 24.89 -16.91
C TYR A 352 18.30 25.40 -18.06
N PRO A 353 17.51 26.46 -17.86
CA PRO A 353 17.26 27.18 -16.61
C PRO A 353 16.36 26.41 -15.62
N MET A 354 15.62 25.42 -16.07
CA MET A 354 14.77 24.54 -15.30
C MET A 354 15.32 23.11 -15.34
N ARG A 355 15.25 22.42 -14.22
CA ARG A 355 15.54 20.99 -14.14
C ARG A 355 14.25 20.20 -14.34
N ASN A 356 14.21 19.27 -15.30
CA ASN A 356 13.00 18.52 -15.64
C ASN A 356 13.05 17.03 -15.24
N MET A 357 14.11 16.55 -14.60
CA MET A 357 14.23 15.13 -14.21
C MET A 357 13.11 14.67 -13.30
N VAL A 358 12.74 15.44 -12.28
CA VAL A 358 11.63 15.09 -11.38
C VAL A 358 10.26 15.15 -12.08
N PRO A 359 9.90 16.19 -12.84
CA PRO A 359 8.71 16.17 -13.69
C PRO A 359 8.67 14.98 -14.67
N ASN A 360 9.78 14.63 -15.33
CA ASN A 360 9.84 13.48 -16.25
C ASN A 360 9.60 12.17 -15.48
N LEU A 361 10.24 11.99 -14.31
CA LEU A 361 10.00 10.82 -13.46
C LEU A 361 8.51 10.69 -13.08
N VAL A 362 7.88 11.76 -12.61
CA VAL A 362 6.51 11.71 -12.10
C VAL A 362 5.46 11.62 -13.21
N TYR A 363 5.64 12.33 -14.32
CA TYR A 363 4.60 12.42 -15.35
C TYR A 363 4.84 11.53 -16.57
N SER A 364 6.07 11.07 -16.81
CA SER A 364 6.44 10.34 -18.03
C SER A 364 6.93 8.92 -17.77
N ALA A 365 7.70 8.69 -16.71
CA ALA A 365 8.24 7.36 -16.39
C ALA A 365 7.12 6.36 -16.02
N ARG A 366 7.43 5.07 -16.17
CA ARG A 366 6.47 3.96 -16.00
C ARG A 366 6.99 2.85 -15.08
N GLY A 367 8.25 2.96 -14.60
CA GLY A 367 8.92 1.97 -13.76
C GLY A 367 10.00 1.16 -14.50
N SER A 368 9.89 1.02 -15.82
CA SER A 368 10.91 0.34 -16.65
C SER A 368 12.25 1.07 -16.71
N GLU A 369 12.29 2.32 -16.30
CA GLU A 369 13.47 3.17 -16.21
C GLU A 369 14.35 2.88 -14.98
N VAL A 370 13.85 2.08 -14.04
CA VAL A 370 14.59 1.64 -12.85
C VAL A 370 15.61 0.59 -13.26
N SER A 371 16.86 0.96 -13.31
CA SER A 371 17.98 0.09 -13.71
C SER A 371 18.65 -0.61 -12.52
N LEU A 372 18.54 -0.05 -11.30
CA LEU A 372 19.15 -0.61 -10.10
C LEU A 372 18.28 -0.34 -8.88
N VAL A 373 18.14 -1.36 -8.04
CA VAL A 373 17.52 -1.27 -6.72
C VAL A 373 18.47 -1.86 -5.68
N ALA A 374 18.78 -1.08 -4.66
CA ALA A 374 19.59 -1.51 -3.53
C ALA A 374 18.86 -1.28 -2.21
N VAL A 375 18.98 -2.23 -1.30
CA VAL A 375 18.43 -2.18 0.06
C VAL A 375 19.52 -2.52 1.06
N ASP A 376 19.65 -1.67 2.08
CA ASP A 376 20.68 -1.81 3.10
C ASP A 376 22.10 -1.93 2.52
N GLY A 377 22.35 -1.23 1.39
CA GLY A 377 23.60 -1.22 0.64
C GLY A 377 23.84 -2.43 -0.26
N LYS A 378 22.90 -3.37 -0.34
CA LYS A 378 23.00 -4.55 -1.21
C LYS A 378 22.14 -4.37 -2.45
N VAL A 379 22.72 -4.58 -3.62
CA VAL A 379 21.98 -4.60 -4.88
C VAL A 379 21.09 -5.83 -4.91
N ILE A 380 19.78 -5.62 -4.97
CA ILE A 380 18.77 -6.68 -5.04
C ILE A 380 18.19 -6.86 -6.46
N MET A 381 18.28 -5.83 -7.31
CA MET A 381 17.95 -5.90 -8.73
C MET A 381 18.89 -4.99 -9.53
N ARG A 382 19.33 -5.46 -10.70
CA ARG A 382 20.12 -4.68 -11.66
C ARG A 382 19.75 -5.06 -13.09
N ASP A 383 19.51 -4.05 -13.93
CA ASP A 383 19.17 -4.19 -15.35
C ASP A 383 18.00 -5.19 -15.56
N GLY A 384 17.01 -5.12 -14.70
CA GLY A 384 15.82 -5.97 -14.70
C GLY A 384 16.04 -7.39 -14.17
N ALA A 385 17.24 -7.77 -13.72
CA ALA A 385 17.54 -9.08 -13.14
C ALA A 385 17.61 -8.99 -11.62
N PHE A 386 16.88 -9.86 -10.92
CA PHE A 386 16.96 -9.99 -9.45
C PHE A 386 18.21 -10.77 -9.05
N THR A 387 18.84 -10.33 -7.95
CA THR A 387 20.09 -10.92 -7.48
C THR A 387 19.88 -12.26 -6.76
N TYR A 388 18.79 -12.40 -6.01
CA TYR A 388 18.60 -13.51 -5.06
C TYR A 388 17.48 -14.48 -5.46
N VAL A 389 16.73 -14.20 -6.53
CA VAL A 389 15.62 -15.02 -6.99
C VAL A 389 15.58 -15.07 -8.50
N ASP A 390 15.08 -16.15 -9.08
CA ASP A 390 14.74 -16.23 -10.50
C ASP A 390 13.25 -15.86 -10.67
N GLU A 391 12.98 -14.66 -11.17
CA GLU A 391 11.63 -14.15 -11.39
C GLU A 391 10.78 -15.09 -12.28
N LYS A 392 11.41 -15.73 -13.27
CA LYS A 392 10.69 -16.62 -14.20
C LYS A 392 10.04 -17.79 -13.50
N GLU A 393 10.63 -18.28 -12.39
CA GLU A 393 10.04 -19.35 -11.60
C GLU A 393 8.66 -18.94 -11.08
N TYR A 394 8.53 -17.74 -10.51
CA TYR A 394 7.28 -17.21 -9.91
C TYR A 394 6.25 -16.80 -10.96
N LEU A 395 6.69 -16.25 -12.09
CA LEU A 395 5.81 -15.95 -13.22
C LEU A 395 5.21 -17.24 -13.82
N ASN A 396 6.02 -18.30 -13.95
CA ASN A 396 5.54 -19.59 -14.41
C ASN A 396 4.63 -20.28 -13.38
N GLU A 397 4.85 -20.05 -12.10
CA GLU A 397 3.99 -20.56 -11.03
C GLU A 397 2.60 -19.94 -11.09
N ILE A 398 2.50 -18.60 -11.01
CA ILE A 398 1.21 -17.88 -10.97
C ILE A 398 0.38 -18.17 -12.23
N SER A 399 1.03 -18.35 -13.39
CA SER A 399 0.34 -18.60 -14.67
C SER A 399 -0.43 -19.93 -14.73
N LYS A 400 -0.25 -20.81 -13.75
CA LYS A 400 -0.95 -22.11 -13.70
C LYS A 400 -2.35 -22.03 -13.09
N TYR A 401 -2.65 -20.97 -12.33
CA TYR A 401 -3.85 -20.91 -11.50
C TYR A 401 -5.10 -20.27 -12.14
N PRO A 402 -5.00 -19.30 -13.09
CA PRO A 402 -6.15 -18.50 -13.52
C PRO A 402 -7.33 -19.32 -14.03
N ASP A 403 -7.09 -20.32 -14.88
CA ASP A 403 -8.15 -21.16 -15.47
C ASP A 403 -8.92 -21.97 -14.41
N ASP A 404 -8.23 -22.44 -13.37
CA ASP A 404 -8.85 -23.20 -12.29
C ASP A 404 -9.63 -22.31 -11.34
N ILE A 405 -9.06 -21.15 -10.97
CA ILE A 405 -9.75 -20.13 -10.18
C ILE A 405 -11.00 -19.66 -10.92
N GLY A 406 -10.89 -19.36 -12.21
CA GLY A 406 -12.02 -18.95 -13.04
C GLY A 406 -13.17 -19.97 -13.05
N ARG A 407 -12.85 -21.27 -13.20
CA ARG A 407 -13.87 -22.34 -13.13
C ARG A 407 -14.56 -22.41 -11.77
N ARG A 408 -13.81 -22.27 -10.68
CA ARG A 408 -14.38 -22.29 -9.31
C ARG A 408 -15.24 -21.07 -9.00
N ALA A 409 -14.91 -19.91 -9.55
CA ALA A 409 -15.63 -18.65 -9.36
C ALA A 409 -16.87 -18.51 -10.26
N ALA A 410 -16.96 -19.24 -11.38
CA ALA A 410 -17.89 -18.99 -12.47
C ALA A 410 -19.36 -18.95 -12.05
N ASP A 411 -19.82 -19.95 -11.28
CA ASP A 411 -21.22 -20.04 -10.87
C ASP A 411 -21.63 -18.84 -10.00
N GLU A 412 -20.81 -18.44 -9.04
CA GLU A 412 -21.04 -17.29 -8.18
C GLU A 412 -20.98 -16.00 -9.01
N PHE A 413 -19.96 -15.82 -9.84
CA PHE A 413 -19.78 -14.64 -10.68
C PHE A 413 -20.98 -14.38 -11.59
N PHE A 414 -21.47 -15.40 -12.28
CA PHE A 414 -22.63 -15.25 -13.16
C PHE A 414 -23.97 -15.16 -12.40
N SER A 415 -24.08 -15.71 -11.18
CA SER A 415 -25.29 -15.60 -10.36
C SER A 415 -25.48 -14.23 -9.74
N ILE A 416 -24.38 -13.55 -9.40
CA ILE A 416 -24.39 -12.16 -8.88
C ILE A 416 -24.83 -11.18 -9.99
N ASP A 417 -24.58 -11.52 -11.25
CA ASP A 417 -25.03 -10.76 -12.43
C ASP A 417 -24.58 -9.29 -12.45
N GLY A 418 -23.35 -9.03 -12.03
CA GLY A 418 -22.73 -7.71 -12.06
C GLY A 418 -22.37 -7.22 -13.47
N THR A 419 -21.93 -5.96 -13.59
CA THR A 419 -21.58 -5.32 -14.87
C THR A 419 -20.60 -6.15 -15.70
N ASN A 420 -19.57 -6.71 -15.06
CA ASN A 420 -18.55 -7.53 -15.74
C ASN A 420 -19.13 -8.85 -16.28
N ALA A 421 -20.14 -9.43 -15.61
CA ALA A 421 -20.81 -10.62 -16.11
C ALA A 421 -21.61 -10.32 -17.40
N HIS A 422 -22.20 -9.13 -17.50
CA HIS A 422 -22.83 -8.66 -18.74
C HIS A 422 -21.80 -8.45 -19.84
N PHE A 423 -20.66 -7.81 -19.55
CA PHE A 423 -19.60 -7.60 -20.54
C PHE A 423 -19.03 -8.92 -21.07
N MET A 424 -18.86 -9.93 -20.21
CA MET A 424 -18.45 -11.27 -20.63
C MET A 424 -19.46 -11.94 -21.58
N ARG A 425 -20.78 -11.79 -21.31
CA ARG A 425 -21.81 -12.35 -22.21
C ARG A 425 -21.90 -11.64 -23.57
N GLU A 426 -21.43 -10.39 -23.61
CA GLU A 426 -21.44 -9.54 -24.80
C GLU A 426 -20.09 -9.55 -25.55
N ASP A 427 -19.14 -10.42 -25.17
CA ASP A 427 -17.78 -10.50 -25.72
C ASP A 427 -17.03 -9.14 -25.68
N LYS A 428 -17.20 -8.38 -24.60
CA LYS A 428 -16.50 -7.11 -24.36
C LYS A 428 -15.27 -7.24 -23.46
N LEU A 429 -15.13 -8.35 -22.77
CA LEU A 429 -13.99 -8.72 -21.91
C LEU A 429 -13.42 -10.05 -22.35
#